data_cdbe3840b9a23d4e9bc8dc58bee8faec
#
_entry.id   cdbe3840b9a23d4e9bc8dc58bee8faec
#
_cell.length_a   1.000
_cell.length_b   1.000
_cell.length_c   1.000
_cell.angle_alpha   90.00
_cell.angle_beta   90.00
_cell.angle_gamma   90.00
#
_symmetry.space_group_name_H-M   'P 1'
#
loop_
_entity.id
_entity.type
_entity.pdbx_description
1 polymer ?
#
loop_
_entity_poly.entity_id
_entity_poly.type
_entity_poly.pdbx_seq_one_letter_code
_entity_poly.pdbx_strand_id
1 'polypeptide(L)'
;MIKTASTRDLRYPIGSGHGSDAIHRDPVYSYAVTLLADDQGNIGSGLAFTLGGGTQLVCEAAQFYASHVVDRDIEELMANFGSWQKLMADEQQLRWLGPHKGVVQLALASVTNACWDLWAKSRGLPLWKLLLELTPRQIVATLDLSYLEDELNRVQALAILNDHATTRIQREGLLATGYPGYDTSVGWFNYGDEQIRENCRKALGAGFTAMKLKVGSSDPERDLRRASIVRELAGNDVRVMIDANQQWTLPQAIDICQMFRDINPFWIEEPTHPDDVRAHKILADSILPMKLALGEHVPNRVVFKNYLQANCAGFIQVDAVRVAGVSEFLAVSLLCKKFGIPVVPHVGDMGQLHQHLVLFNHIAMGHPVIFLEHIPHLRRHFVHPVQVEDGVYYTPQEPGASCDLK
;
A
#
# COMPACT_ATOMS: atom_id res chain seq x y z
N MET A 1 22.57 -16.76 8.90
CA MET A 1 22.47 -15.90 10.13
C MET A 1 22.72 -14.45 9.73
N ILE A 2 21.86 -13.51 10.16
CA ILE A 2 21.99 -12.06 9.87
C ILE A 2 23.22 -11.52 10.61
N LYS A 3 24.16 -10.89 9.89
CA LYS A 3 25.43 -10.40 10.46
C LYS A 3 25.45 -8.91 10.67
N THR A 4 24.81 -8.16 9.78
CA THR A 4 24.81 -6.70 9.87
C THR A 4 23.41 -6.13 9.57
N ALA A 5 23.13 -5.01 10.19
CA ALA A 5 21.95 -4.20 9.91
C ALA A 5 22.35 -2.73 9.81
N SER A 6 21.89 -2.05 8.78
CA SER A 6 22.13 -0.63 8.59
C SER A 6 20.90 0.06 8.01
N THR A 7 20.80 1.36 8.26
CA THR A 7 19.71 2.19 7.73
C THR A 7 20.25 3.31 6.86
N ARG A 8 19.47 3.73 5.85
CA ARG A 8 19.82 4.82 4.92
C ARG A 8 18.65 5.73 4.68
N ASP A 9 18.90 7.05 4.70
CA ASP A 9 17.98 8.08 4.25
C ASP A 9 18.23 8.35 2.76
N LEU A 10 17.35 7.87 1.89
CA LEU A 10 17.44 8.05 0.45
C LEU A 10 16.35 9.00 -0.02
N ARG A 11 16.72 10.06 -0.76
CA ARG A 11 15.84 11.13 -1.19
C ARG A 11 15.91 11.33 -2.70
N TYR A 12 14.74 11.35 -3.33
CA TYR A 12 14.60 11.45 -4.79
C TYR A 12 13.69 12.62 -5.15
N PRO A 13 14.25 13.79 -5.47
CA PRO A 13 13.48 14.89 -6.05
C PRO A 13 12.88 14.45 -7.38
N ILE A 14 11.55 14.59 -7.54
CA ILE A 14 10.85 14.19 -8.77
C ILE A 14 10.52 15.36 -9.70
N GLY A 15 10.97 16.55 -9.35
CA GLY A 15 10.73 17.77 -10.11
C GLY A 15 9.56 18.61 -9.57
N SER A 16 9.58 19.90 -9.90
CA SER A 16 8.56 20.84 -9.42
C SER A 16 7.17 20.47 -9.95
N GLY A 17 6.18 20.46 -9.07
CA GLY A 17 4.78 20.14 -9.37
C GLY A 17 4.46 18.66 -9.51
N HIS A 18 5.47 17.78 -9.63
CA HIS A 18 5.25 16.34 -9.66
C HIS A 18 5.00 15.80 -8.25
N GLY A 19 4.10 14.80 -8.15
CA GLY A 19 3.72 14.18 -6.88
C GLY A 19 2.95 15.07 -5.91
N SER A 20 2.56 16.29 -6.33
CA SER A 20 1.81 17.21 -5.48
C SER A 20 0.36 16.79 -5.30
N ASP A 21 -0.13 16.97 -4.08
CA ASP A 21 -1.52 16.80 -3.69
C ASP A 21 -2.02 18.06 -2.93
N ALA A 22 -3.20 17.98 -2.32
CA ALA A 22 -3.80 19.10 -1.61
C ALA A 22 -3.01 19.52 -0.35
N ILE A 23 -2.28 18.58 0.26
CA ILE A 23 -1.50 18.77 1.49
C ILE A 23 -0.01 18.99 1.17
N HIS A 24 0.56 18.16 0.28
CA HIS A 24 1.99 18.13 -0.03
C HIS A 24 2.23 18.81 -1.38
N ARG A 25 2.85 20.01 -1.34
CA ARG A 25 3.00 20.88 -2.53
C ARG A 25 4.19 20.51 -3.42
N ASP A 26 5.35 20.25 -2.83
CA ASP A 26 6.58 19.89 -3.53
C ASP A 26 7.28 18.75 -2.75
N PRO A 27 6.73 17.55 -2.75
CA PRO A 27 7.28 16.45 -1.96
C PRO A 27 8.62 16.00 -2.52
N VAL A 28 9.54 15.65 -1.61
CA VAL A 28 10.76 14.92 -1.96
C VAL A 28 10.50 13.45 -1.63
N TYR A 29 10.16 12.65 -2.63
CA TYR A 29 9.93 11.23 -2.42
C TYR A 29 11.18 10.58 -1.82
N SER A 30 11.01 9.93 -0.69
CA SER A 30 12.13 9.47 0.13
C SER A 30 11.83 8.12 0.77
N TYR A 31 12.89 7.39 1.07
CA TYR A 31 12.78 6.11 1.76
C TYR A 31 13.73 6.06 2.96
N ALA A 32 13.20 5.66 4.11
CA ALA A 32 14.02 5.06 5.15
C ALA A 32 14.22 3.59 4.79
N VAL A 33 15.46 3.24 4.42
CA VAL A 33 15.83 1.92 3.93
C VAL A 33 16.57 1.16 5.01
N THR A 34 16.12 -0.06 5.33
CA THR A 34 16.89 -1.01 6.14
C THR A 34 17.55 -2.03 5.23
N LEU A 35 18.85 -2.26 5.45
CA LEU A 35 19.62 -3.30 4.80
C LEU A 35 20.06 -4.33 5.85
N LEU A 36 19.74 -5.59 5.60
CA LEU A 36 20.16 -6.74 6.43
C LEU A 36 21.05 -7.66 5.60
N ALA A 37 22.29 -7.88 6.03
CA ALA A 37 23.18 -8.81 5.34
C ALA A 37 23.39 -10.09 6.18
N ASP A 38 23.26 -11.27 5.52
CA ASP A 38 23.51 -12.56 6.15
C ASP A 38 24.95 -13.06 5.90
N ASP A 39 25.31 -14.19 6.50
CA ASP A 39 26.61 -14.86 6.35
C ASP A 39 26.73 -15.66 5.04
N GLN A 40 25.70 -15.70 4.22
CA GLN A 40 25.70 -16.32 2.89
C GLN A 40 25.86 -15.31 1.77
N GLY A 41 25.92 -14.01 2.09
CA GLY A 41 26.08 -12.93 1.14
C GLY A 41 24.76 -12.37 0.58
N ASN A 42 23.60 -12.81 1.10
CA ASN A 42 22.34 -12.20 0.73
C ASN A 42 22.16 -10.87 1.46
N ILE A 43 21.52 -9.90 0.77
CA ILE A 43 21.17 -8.59 1.34
C ILE A 43 19.66 -8.39 1.19
N GLY A 44 18.95 -8.33 2.31
CA GLY A 44 17.54 -7.96 2.36
C GLY A 44 17.39 -6.45 2.44
N SER A 45 16.52 -5.90 1.60
CA SER A 45 16.20 -4.47 1.51
C SER A 45 14.75 -4.21 1.90
N GLY A 46 14.52 -3.36 2.90
CA GLY A 46 13.18 -2.98 3.32
C GLY A 46 12.99 -1.46 3.29
N LEU A 47 11.84 -1.05 2.78
CA LEU A 47 11.50 0.36 2.58
C LEU A 47 10.42 0.82 3.58
N ALA A 48 10.54 2.07 4.03
CA ALA A 48 9.43 2.86 4.54
C ALA A 48 9.36 4.18 3.76
N PHE A 49 8.17 4.50 3.24
CA PHE A 49 7.97 5.68 2.42
C PHE A 49 7.80 6.94 3.26
N THR A 50 8.50 8.00 2.87
CA THR A 50 8.48 9.33 3.51
C THR A 50 8.57 10.44 2.46
N LEU A 51 8.39 11.70 2.89
CA LEU A 51 8.43 12.88 2.02
C LEU A 51 9.57 13.85 2.37
N GLY A 52 10.69 13.32 2.86
CA GLY A 52 11.95 14.06 3.06
C GLY A 52 12.21 14.45 4.51
N GLY A 53 11.53 15.43 5.07
CA GLY A 53 11.88 16.05 6.34
C GLY A 53 11.94 15.12 7.57
N GLY A 54 11.16 14.05 7.59
CA GLY A 54 11.12 13.08 8.70
C GLY A 54 11.92 11.80 8.47
N THR A 55 12.55 11.61 7.31
CA THR A 55 13.19 10.34 6.93
C THR A 55 14.28 9.94 7.92
N GLN A 56 15.11 10.88 8.36
CA GLN A 56 16.18 10.58 9.31
C GLN A 56 15.64 10.05 10.64
N LEU A 57 14.54 10.60 11.16
CA LEU A 57 13.91 10.13 12.40
C LEU A 57 13.42 8.68 12.25
N VAL A 58 12.89 8.34 11.07
CA VAL A 58 12.49 6.97 10.76
C VAL A 58 13.69 6.04 10.69
N CYS A 59 14.82 6.48 10.08
CA CYS A 59 16.05 5.71 10.02
C CYS A 59 16.64 5.43 11.41
N GLU A 60 16.64 6.42 12.31
CA GLU A 60 17.12 6.26 13.69
C GLU A 60 16.28 5.22 14.46
N ALA A 61 14.95 5.31 14.37
CA ALA A 61 14.05 4.32 14.97
C ALA A 61 14.18 2.93 14.30
N ALA A 62 14.37 2.88 12.97
CA ALA A 62 14.59 1.63 12.25
C ALA A 62 15.91 0.96 12.65
N GLN A 63 16.98 1.74 12.88
CA GLN A 63 18.27 1.20 13.35
C GLN A 63 18.10 0.55 14.73
N PHE A 64 17.29 1.13 15.61
CA PHE A 64 16.98 0.50 16.90
C PHE A 64 16.30 -0.86 16.69
N TYR A 65 15.24 -0.97 15.89
CA TYR A 65 14.57 -2.24 15.64
C TYR A 65 15.45 -3.24 14.90
N ALA A 66 16.25 -2.78 13.93
CA ALA A 66 17.12 -3.63 13.15
C ALA A 66 18.24 -4.27 13.99
N SER A 67 18.65 -3.65 15.10
CA SER A 67 19.63 -4.24 16.03
C SER A 67 19.12 -5.55 16.65
N HIS A 68 17.81 -5.73 16.78
CA HIS A 68 17.19 -6.92 17.40
C HIS A 68 17.07 -8.13 16.46
N VAL A 69 17.43 -7.98 15.18
CA VAL A 69 17.50 -9.11 14.22
C VAL A 69 18.94 -9.56 13.92
N VAL A 70 19.93 -8.78 14.32
CA VAL A 70 21.35 -9.18 14.19
C VAL A 70 21.61 -10.44 15.03
N ASP A 71 22.47 -11.33 14.52
CA ASP A 71 22.81 -12.64 15.07
C ASP A 71 21.63 -13.62 15.19
N ARG A 72 20.51 -13.36 14.47
CA ARG A 72 19.42 -14.32 14.32
C ARG A 72 19.51 -15.05 12.98
N ASP A 73 19.10 -16.29 12.99
CA ASP A 73 18.84 -17.03 11.76
C ASP A 73 17.52 -16.58 11.14
N ILE A 74 17.51 -16.34 9.82
CA ILE A 74 16.31 -15.81 9.15
C ILE A 74 15.15 -16.81 9.16
N GLU A 75 15.43 -18.10 8.99
CA GLU A 75 14.38 -19.13 9.02
C GLU A 75 13.76 -19.28 10.42
N GLU A 76 14.58 -19.27 11.47
CA GLU A 76 14.12 -19.32 12.86
C GLU A 76 13.31 -18.08 13.23
N LEU A 77 13.77 -16.91 12.80
CA LEU A 77 13.08 -15.63 13.01
C LEU A 77 11.69 -15.65 12.35
N MET A 78 11.62 -16.06 11.08
CA MET A 78 10.39 -16.05 10.30
C MET A 78 9.40 -17.15 10.72
N ALA A 79 9.87 -18.25 11.31
CA ALA A 79 9.02 -19.31 11.83
C ALA A 79 8.00 -18.84 12.89
N ASN A 80 8.30 -17.74 13.61
CA ASN A 80 7.39 -17.14 14.60
C ASN A 80 7.43 -15.61 14.54
N PHE A 81 7.49 -15.08 13.33
CA PHE A 81 7.71 -13.65 13.06
C PHE A 81 6.64 -12.75 13.65
N GLY A 82 5.36 -13.20 13.68
CA GLY A 82 4.27 -12.44 14.28
C GLY A 82 4.50 -12.15 15.77
N SER A 83 5.09 -13.09 16.52
CA SER A 83 5.44 -12.86 17.93
C SER A 83 6.60 -11.87 18.09
N TRP A 84 7.60 -11.94 17.22
CA TRP A 84 8.70 -10.97 17.20
C TRP A 84 8.19 -9.57 16.83
N GLN A 85 7.36 -9.45 15.79
CA GLN A 85 6.77 -8.17 15.38
C GLN A 85 5.95 -7.54 16.51
N LYS A 86 5.12 -8.36 17.20
CA LYS A 86 4.38 -7.91 18.39
C LYS A 86 5.31 -7.38 19.48
N LEU A 87 6.38 -8.12 19.79
CA LEU A 87 7.35 -7.70 20.81
C LEU A 87 7.99 -6.34 20.45
N MET A 88 8.33 -6.13 19.18
CA MET A 88 8.92 -4.88 18.70
C MET A 88 7.88 -3.74 18.70
N ALA A 89 6.66 -3.98 18.25
CA ALA A 89 5.58 -3.00 18.25
C ALA A 89 5.18 -2.57 19.69
N ASP A 90 5.32 -3.47 20.65
CA ASP A 90 5.04 -3.23 22.08
C ASP A 90 6.29 -2.81 22.87
N GLU A 91 7.44 -2.53 22.20
CA GLU A 91 8.63 -2.04 22.90
C GLU A 91 8.29 -0.78 23.70
N GLN A 92 8.59 -0.79 24.99
CA GLN A 92 7.97 0.10 25.96
C GLN A 92 8.25 1.59 25.69
N GLN A 93 9.47 1.93 25.30
CA GLN A 93 9.89 3.32 25.11
C GLN A 93 9.41 3.88 23.79
N LEU A 94 9.58 3.12 22.68
CA LEU A 94 9.11 3.56 21.37
C LEU A 94 7.58 3.57 21.27
N ARG A 95 6.90 2.62 21.93
CA ARG A 95 5.44 2.61 22.02
C ARG A 95 4.89 3.84 22.75
N TRP A 96 5.65 4.42 23.68
CA TRP A 96 5.28 5.67 24.35
C TRP A 96 5.28 6.87 23.43
N LEU A 97 6.12 6.86 22.38
CA LEU A 97 6.15 7.92 21.37
C LEU A 97 4.91 7.91 20.44
N GLY A 98 4.22 6.79 20.37
CA GLY A 98 3.00 6.64 19.58
C GLY A 98 2.72 5.15 19.30
N PRO A 99 1.72 4.54 19.97
CA PRO A 99 1.44 3.12 19.80
C PRO A 99 0.97 2.83 18.38
N HIS A 100 1.74 2.00 17.69
CA HIS A 100 1.42 1.49 16.35
C HIS A 100 1.09 2.57 15.31
N LYS A 101 1.75 3.73 15.37
CA LYS A 101 1.58 4.82 14.37
C LYS A 101 2.82 5.71 14.23
N GLY A 102 2.85 6.51 13.17
CA GLY A 102 3.88 7.52 12.92
C GLY A 102 5.27 6.93 12.70
N VAL A 103 6.30 7.60 13.20
CA VAL A 103 7.71 7.24 13.02
C VAL A 103 7.99 5.79 13.43
N VAL A 104 7.42 5.36 14.57
CA VAL A 104 7.62 4.00 15.11
C VAL A 104 7.10 2.94 14.15
N GLN A 105 5.92 3.15 13.59
CA GLN A 105 5.28 2.19 12.67
C GLN A 105 6.00 2.15 11.32
N LEU A 106 6.42 3.30 10.78
CA LEU A 106 7.24 3.39 9.56
C LEU A 106 8.59 2.71 9.73
N ALA A 107 9.25 2.92 10.86
CA ALA A 107 10.52 2.27 11.19
C ALA A 107 10.39 0.74 11.23
N LEU A 108 9.33 0.25 11.87
CA LEU A 108 9.03 -1.17 11.92
C LEU A 108 8.74 -1.74 10.53
N ALA A 109 8.04 -1.00 9.65
CA ALA A 109 7.83 -1.39 8.26
C ALA A 109 9.15 -1.61 7.51
N SER A 110 10.10 -0.68 7.62
CA SER A 110 11.39 -0.79 6.95
C SER A 110 12.13 -2.07 7.36
N VAL A 111 12.17 -2.39 8.67
CA VAL A 111 12.88 -3.57 9.18
C VAL A 111 12.15 -4.87 8.83
N THR A 112 10.83 -4.92 9.00
CA THR A 112 10.06 -6.14 8.70
C THR A 112 10.07 -6.46 7.22
N ASN A 113 9.97 -5.45 6.34
CA ASN A 113 10.08 -5.63 4.90
C ASN A 113 11.48 -6.16 4.51
N ALA A 114 12.55 -5.68 5.17
CA ALA A 114 13.91 -6.21 4.94
C ALA A 114 14.04 -7.70 5.36
N CYS A 115 13.37 -8.12 6.44
CA CYS A 115 13.32 -9.53 6.84
C CYS A 115 12.62 -10.39 5.79
N TRP A 116 11.47 -9.95 5.27
CA TRP A 116 10.74 -10.67 4.23
C TRP A 116 11.52 -10.76 2.91
N ASP A 117 12.17 -9.67 2.51
CA ASP A 117 13.02 -9.64 1.32
C ASP A 117 14.24 -10.56 1.46
N LEU A 118 14.92 -10.51 2.62
CA LEU A 118 16.05 -11.41 2.92
C LEU A 118 15.61 -12.88 2.90
N TRP A 119 14.46 -13.19 3.50
CA TRP A 119 13.96 -14.56 3.51
C TRP A 119 13.66 -15.07 2.10
N ALA A 120 13.03 -14.25 1.26
CA ALA A 120 12.75 -14.59 -0.13
C ALA A 120 14.06 -14.79 -0.93
N LYS A 121 15.04 -13.91 -0.78
CA LYS A 121 16.37 -14.00 -1.42
C LYS A 121 17.15 -15.22 -0.97
N SER A 122 17.15 -15.54 0.33
CA SER A 122 17.85 -16.73 0.86
C SER A 122 17.30 -18.03 0.32
N ARG A 123 16.04 -18.04 -0.12
CA ARG A 123 15.40 -19.17 -0.80
C ARG A 123 15.43 -19.11 -2.33
N GLY A 124 16.04 -18.05 -2.90
CA GLY A 124 16.10 -17.84 -4.33
C GLY A 124 14.72 -17.65 -4.99
N LEU A 125 13.74 -17.11 -4.26
CA LEU A 125 12.36 -16.97 -4.71
C LEU A 125 11.92 -15.51 -4.76
N PRO A 126 11.10 -15.08 -5.75
CA PRO A 126 10.35 -13.85 -5.61
C PRO A 126 9.35 -13.96 -4.45
N LEU A 127 9.10 -12.84 -3.76
CA LEU A 127 8.30 -12.85 -2.54
C LEU A 127 6.89 -13.44 -2.73
N TRP A 128 6.22 -13.17 -3.84
CA TRP A 128 4.90 -13.75 -4.11
C TRP A 128 4.94 -15.29 -4.13
N LYS A 129 6.02 -15.85 -4.69
CA LYS A 129 6.20 -17.31 -4.77
C LYS A 129 6.53 -17.90 -3.42
N LEU A 130 7.44 -17.26 -2.66
CA LEU A 130 7.69 -17.64 -1.27
C LEU A 130 6.38 -17.70 -0.48
N LEU A 131 5.58 -16.62 -0.52
CA LEU A 131 4.29 -16.55 0.19
C LEU A 131 3.33 -17.68 -0.24
N LEU A 132 3.30 -18.04 -1.52
CA LEU A 132 2.47 -19.12 -2.04
C LEU A 132 2.98 -20.52 -1.68
N GLU A 133 4.27 -20.70 -1.42
CA GLU A 133 4.87 -21.98 -0.98
C GLU A 133 4.69 -22.23 0.51
N LEU A 134 4.46 -21.17 1.30
CA LEU A 134 4.19 -21.31 2.72
C LEU A 134 2.81 -21.95 2.96
N THR A 135 2.75 -22.85 3.93
CA THR A 135 1.47 -23.40 4.41
C THR A 135 0.64 -22.32 5.11
N PRO A 136 -0.70 -22.46 5.17
CA PRO A 136 -1.55 -21.54 5.94
C PRO A 136 -1.09 -21.34 7.39
N ARG A 137 -0.57 -22.38 8.04
CA ARG A 137 -0.03 -22.28 9.40
C ARG A 137 1.22 -21.41 9.48
N GLN A 138 2.13 -21.54 8.49
CA GLN A 138 3.33 -20.70 8.41
C GLN A 138 2.98 -19.24 8.13
N ILE A 139 2.04 -18.97 7.21
CA ILE A 139 1.53 -17.61 6.99
C ILE A 139 0.98 -17.01 8.30
N VAL A 140 0.08 -17.72 9.00
CA VAL A 140 -0.50 -17.20 10.25
C VAL A 140 0.55 -17.05 11.36
N ALA A 141 1.63 -17.84 11.36
CA ALA A 141 2.73 -17.68 12.32
C ALA A 141 3.54 -16.38 12.10
N THR A 142 3.51 -15.82 10.88
CA THR A 142 4.16 -14.53 10.60
C THR A 142 3.31 -13.31 10.98
N LEU A 143 2.07 -13.49 11.45
CA LEU A 143 1.12 -12.40 11.69
C LEU A 143 0.99 -12.08 13.18
N ASP A 144 0.99 -10.79 13.50
CA ASP A 144 0.47 -10.29 14.77
C ASP A 144 -1.02 -9.96 14.61
N LEU A 145 -1.89 -10.77 15.21
CA LEU A 145 -3.34 -10.59 15.21
C LEU A 145 -3.87 -9.96 16.51
N SER A 146 -2.99 -9.41 17.35
CA SER A 146 -3.40 -8.75 18.59
C SER A 146 -4.37 -7.62 18.31
N TYR A 147 -5.39 -7.51 19.14
CA TYR A 147 -6.49 -6.54 19.05
C TYR A 147 -7.44 -6.76 17.85
N LEU A 148 -7.31 -7.89 17.15
CA LEU A 148 -8.26 -8.29 16.11
C LEU A 148 -9.14 -9.46 16.55
N GLU A 149 -8.92 -10.05 17.71
CA GLU A 149 -9.51 -11.34 18.13
C GLU A 149 -11.04 -11.33 18.17
N ASP A 150 -11.65 -10.16 18.37
CA ASP A 150 -13.10 -9.93 18.28
C ASP A 150 -13.65 -10.12 16.85
N GLU A 151 -12.82 -9.87 15.82
CA GLU A 151 -13.18 -10.03 14.42
C GLU A 151 -12.38 -11.13 13.72
N LEU A 152 -11.08 -11.22 13.93
CA LEU A 152 -10.20 -12.16 13.25
C LEU A 152 -9.20 -12.78 14.21
N ASN A 153 -9.45 -14.02 14.62
CA ASN A 153 -8.50 -14.81 15.38
C ASN A 153 -7.72 -15.80 14.49
N ARG A 154 -6.72 -16.48 15.07
CA ARG A 154 -5.86 -17.43 14.34
C ARG A 154 -6.65 -18.56 13.66
N VAL A 155 -7.71 -19.06 14.27
CA VAL A 155 -8.54 -20.15 13.72
C VAL A 155 -9.27 -19.65 12.47
N GLN A 156 -9.84 -18.46 12.53
CA GLN A 156 -10.54 -17.83 11.40
C GLN A 156 -9.58 -17.49 10.25
N ALA A 157 -8.39 -16.96 10.56
CA ALA A 157 -7.36 -16.69 9.56
C ALA A 157 -6.91 -17.97 8.83
N LEU A 158 -6.71 -19.08 9.58
CA LEU A 158 -6.41 -20.39 9.01
C LEU A 158 -7.56 -20.90 8.14
N ALA A 159 -8.81 -20.74 8.58
CA ALA A 159 -9.98 -21.17 7.80
C ALA A 159 -10.04 -20.45 6.46
N ILE A 160 -9.89 -19.11 6.42
CA ILE A 160 -9.89 -18.31 5.19
C ILE A 160 -8.81 -18.85 4.21
N LEU A 161 -7.59 -19.06 4.67
CA LEU A 161 -6.49 -19.54 3.82
C LEU A 161 -6.72 -20.97 3.33
N ASN A 162 -7.24 -21.87 4.17
CA ASN A 162 -7.51 -23.26 3.81
C ASN A 162 -8.68 -23.38 2.82
N ASP A 163 -9.75 -22.60 3.00
CA ASP A 163 -10.92 -22.60 2.11
C ASP A 163 -10.54 -22.19 0.68
N HIS A 164 -9.58 -21.28 0.53
CA HIS A 164 -9.10 -20.82 -0.76
C HIS A 164 -7.96 -21.69 -1.35
N ALA A 165 -7.32 -22.53 -0.54
CA ALA A 165 -6.26 -23.42 -1.00
C ALA A 165 -6.76 -24.44 -2.04
N THR A 166 -7.96 -24.97 -1.88
CA THR A 166 -8.55 -26.00 -2.76
C THR A 166 -8.83 -25.51 -4.18
N THR A 167 -9.07 -24.19 -4.35
CA THR A 167 -9.37 -23.56 -5.64
C THR A 167 -8.24 -22.67 -6.13
N ARG A 168 -7.10 -22.69 -5.47
CA ARG A 168 -5.95 -21.80 -5.76
C ARG A 168 -5.50 -21.87 -7.21
N ILE A 169 -5.38 -23.07 -7.78
CA ILE A 169 -4.90 -23.31 -9.16
C ILE A 169 -5.74 -22.56 -10.20
N GLN A 170 -7.03 -22.33 -9.93
CA GLN A 170 -7.92 -21.60 -10.84
C GLN A 170 -7.55 -20.11 -10.94
N ARG A 171 -6.85 -19.56 -9.93
CA ARG A 171 -6.43 -18.17 -9.84
C ARG A 171 -4.97 -17.94 -10.25
N GLU A 172 -4.19 -19.00 -10.37
CA GLU A 172 -2.78 -18.92 -10.77
C GLU A 172 -2.58 -18.46 -12.21
N GLY A 173 -3.63 -18.51 -13.05
CA GLY A 173 -3.61 -17.95 -14.40
C GLY A 173 -3.23 -16.47 -14.43
N LEU A 174 -3.48 -15.72 -13.35
CA LEU A 174 -3.07 -14.32 -13.19
C LEU A 174 -1.55 -14.13 -13.29
N LEU A 175 -0.76 -15.13 -12.89
CA LEU A 175 0.71 -15.07 -12.98
C LEU A 175 1.20 -14.96 -14.44
N ALA A 176 0.44 -15.49 -15.38
CA ALA A 176 0.75 -15.41 -16.82
C ALA A 176 0.20 -14.14 -17.48
N THR A 177 -0.96 -13.64 -17.02
CA THR A 177 -1.62 -12.48 -17.62
C THR A 177 -1.21 -11.16 -16.97
N GLY A 178 -0.63 -11.20 -15.77
CA GLY A 178 -0.25 -10.03 -15.00
C GLY A 178 -1.43 -9.37 -14.26
N TYR A 179 -1.14 -8.31 -13.49
CA TYR A 179 -2.12 -7.61 -12.64
C TYR A 179 -2.48 -6.24 -13.24
N PRO A 180 -3.76 -5.88 -13.39
CA PRO A 180 -4.14 -4.58 -13.95
C PRO A 180 -3.63 -3.42 -13.11
N GLY A 181 -3.16 -2.36 -13.79
CA GLY A 181 -2.74 -1.10 -13.16
C GLY A 181 -3.74 0.03 -13.37
N TYR A 182 -3.63 1.09 -12.56
CA TYR A 182 -4.23 2.38 -12.84
C TYR A 182 -3.19 3.50 -12.79
N ASP A 183 -3.32 4.51 -13.65
CA ASP A 183 -2.39 5.63 -13.66
C ASP A 183 -2.82 6.73 -12.68
N THR A 184 -2.00 6.99 -11.66
CA THR A 184 -2.22 8.04 -10.65
C THR A 184 -1.60 9.38 -11.04
N SER A 185 -0.76 9.43 -12.08
CA SER A 185 -0.02 10.62 -12.49
C SER A 185 -0.77 11.50 -13.50
N VAL A 186 -1.97 11.11 -13.90
CA VAL A 186 -2.77 11.85 -14.89
C VAL A 186 -3.06 13.28 -14.44
N GLY A 187 -3.43 13.46 -13.18
CA GLY A 187 -3.86 14.76 -12.71
C GLY A 187 -3.33 15.11 -11.32
N TRP A 188 -2.02 15.28 -11.13
CA TRP A 188 -1.50 15.79 -9.88
C TRP A 188 -1.96 17.24 -9.63
N PHE A 189 -1.94 17.64 -8.36
CA PHE A 189 -2.65 18.83 -7.90
C PHE A 189 -2.26 20.10 -8.64
N ASN A 190 -0.97 20.29 -8.95
CA ASN A 190 -0.44 21.49 -9.59
C ASN A 190 -0.58 21.49 -11.13
N TYR A 191 -1.11 20.41 -11.73
CA TYR A 191 -1.26 20.36 -13.18
C TYR A 191 -2.43 21.21 -13.67
N GLY A 192 -2.16 21.99 -14.74
CA GLY A 192 -3.19 22.72 -15.47
C GLY A 192 -3.98 21.80 -16.41
N ASP A 193 -5.08 22.34 -16.94
CA ASP A 193 -6.04 21.58 -17.76
C ASP A 193 -5.38 20.92 -18.99
N GLU A 194 -4.45 21.62 -19.69
CA GLU A 194 -3.78 21.05 -20.86
C GLU A 194 -2.83 19.91 -20.52
N GLN A 195 -2.11 20.02 -19.40
CA GLN A 195 -1.25 18.93 -18.92
C GLN A 195 -2.08 17.69 -18.57
N ILE A 196 -3.26 17.88 -17.97
CA ILE A 196 -4.18 16.77 -17.66
C ILE A 196 -4.67 16.13 -18.96
N ARG A 197 -5.04 16.92 -19.99
CA ARG A 197 -5.46 16.39 -21.29
C ARG A 197 -4.35 15.54 -21.91
N GLU A 198 -3.13 16.03 -21.90
CA GLU A 198 -1.98 15.31 -22.46
C GLU A 198 -1.70 14.01 -21.70
N ASN A 199 -1.67 14.07 -20.36
CA ASN A 199 -1.43 12.89 -19.52
C ASN A 199 -2.54 11.84 -19.66
N CYS A 200 -3.81 12.29 -19.75
CA CYS A 200 -4.94 11.39 -19.97
C CYS A 200 -4.80 10.64 -21.30
N ARG A 201 -4.45 11.34 -22.39
CA ARG A 201 -4.20 10.69 -23.70
C ARG A 201 -3.02 9.72 -23.64
N LYS A 202 -1.94 10.07 -22.93
CA LYS A 202 -0.79 9.18 -22.73
C LYS A 202 -1.17 7.92 -21.98
N ALA A 203 -1.93 8.05 -20.89
CA ALA A 203 -2.39 6.91 -20.10
C ALA A 203 -3.31 5.99 -20.92
N LEU A 204 -4.26 6.54 -21.70
CA LEU A 204 -5.09 5.78 -22.62
C LEU A 204 -4.25 5.05 -23.69
N GLY A 205 -3.28 5.76 -24.29
CA GLY A 205 -2.36 5.18 -25.27
C GLY A 205 -1.44 4.10 -24.70
N ALA A 206 -1.20 4.11 -23.39
CA ALA A 206 -0.47 3.08 -22.65
C ALA A 206 -1.36 1.95 -22.12
N GLY A 207 -2.63 1.88 -22.55
CA GLY A 207 -3.55 0.80 -22.23
C GLY A 207 -4.23 0.87 -20.87
N PHE A 208 -4.05 1.95 -20.10
CA PHE A 208 -4.72 2.08 -18.79
C PHE A 208 -6.24 2.27 -18.95
N THR A 209 -7.00 1.48 -18.22
CA THR A 209 -8.47 1.53 -18.16
C THR A 209 -8.98 2.16 -16.85
N ALA A 210 -8.08 2.71 -16.07
CA ALA A 210 -8.37 3.39 -14.82
C ALA A 210 -7.34 4.49 -14.54
N MET A 211 -7.80 5.63 -14.00
CA MET A 211 -6.99 6.82 -13.77
C MET A 211 -7.42 7.54 -12.50
N LYS A 212 -6.45 8.14 -11.78
CA LYS A 212 -6.71 8.92 -10.56
C LYS A 212 -6.34 10.39 -10.76
N LEU A 213 -7.17 11.27 -10.21
CA LEU A 213 -7.01 12.72 -10.23
C LEU A 213 -6.93 13.24 -8.78
N LYS A 214 -5.94 14.09 -8.48
CA LYS A 214 -5.88 14.81 -7.20
C LYS A 214 -6.83 16.01 -7.21
N VAL A 215 -7.65 16.11 -6.16
CA VAL A 215 -8.62 17.18 -5.89
C VAL A 215 -8.33 17.79 -4.49
N GLY A 216 -9.23 18.57 -3.93
CA GLY A 216 -9.08 19.17 -2.60
C GLY A 216 -8.57 20.62 -2.65
N SER A 217 -8.76 21.31 -3.77
CA SER A 217 -8.47 22.75 -3.84
C SER A 217 -9.51 23.57 -3.05
N SER A 218 -9.17 24.82 -2.73
CA SER A 218 -10.13 25.77 -2.16
C SER A 218 -11.23 26.21 -3.14
N ASP A 219 -11.10 25.84 -4.42
CA ASP A 219 -12.06 26.06 -5.49
C ASP A 219 -12.57 24.70 -6.02
N PRO A 220 -13.70 24.19 -5.51
CA PRO A 220 -14.27 22.91 -5.94
C PRO A 220 -14.65 22.89 -7.43
N GLU A 221 -15.03 24.04 -8.01
CA GLU A 221 -15.35 24.14 -9.44
C GLU A 221 -14.12 23.88 -10.33
N ARG A 222 -12.93 24.34 -9.90
CA ARG A 222 -11.67 23.96 -10.54
C ARG A 222 -11.49 22.46 -10.58
N ASP A 223 -11.71 21.79 -9.45
CA ASP A 223 -11.49 20.36 -9.33
C ASP A 223 -12.54 19.58 -10.15
N LEU A 224 -13.79 20.01 -10.13
CA LEU A 224 -14.85 19.44 -10.97
C LEU A 224 -14.54 19.58 -12.46
N ARG A 225 -14.11 20.78 -12.91
CA ARG A 225 -13.70 20.99 -14.30
C ARG A 225 -12.57 20.05 -14.73
N ARG A 226 -11.56 19.87 -13.89
CA ARG A 226 -10.43 18.95 -14.14
C ARG A 226 -10.90 17.50 -14.24
N ALA A 227 -11.80 17.08 -13.36
CA ALA A 227 -12.40 15.73 -13.41
C ALA A 227 -13.28 15.54 -14.65
N SER A 228 -14.03 16.57 -15.07
CA SER A 228 -14.81 16.55 -16.31
C SER A 228 -13.93 16.36 -17.55
N ILE A 229 -12.77 17.05 -17.60
CA ILE A 229 -11.80 16.86 -18.68
C ILE A 229 -11.33 15.40 -18.78
N VAL A 230 -11.02 14.77 -17.65
CA VAL A 230 -10.61 13.36 -17.63
C VAL A 230 -11.76 12.47 -18.09
N ARG A 231 -12.98 12.69 -17.58
CA ARG A 231 -14.17 11.90 -17.92
C ARG A 231 -14.53 12.03 -19.40
N GLU A 232 -14.48 13.23 -19.96
CA GLU A 232 -14.76 13.49 -21.38
C GLU A 232 -13.76 12.77 -22.32
N LEU A 233 -12.47 12.77 -21.98
CA LEU A 233 -11.43 12.11 -22.78
C LEU A 233 -11.43 10.59 -22.63
N ALA A 234 -11.64 10.12 -21.41
CA ALA A 234 -11.59 8.71 -21.07
C ALA A 234 -12.87 7.93 -21.46
N GLY A 235 -14.00 8.65 -21.59
CA GLY A 235 -15.31 8.01 -21.82
C GLY A 235 -15.82 7.26 -20.58
N ASN A 236 -16.93 6.54 -20.73
CA ASN A 236 -17.61 5.88 -19.60
C ASN A 236 -16.99 4.53 -19.22
N ASP A 237 -16.25 3.90 -20.11
CA ASP A 237 -15.67 2.58 -19.89
C ASP A 237 -14.40 2.63 -19.01
N VAL A 238 -13.75 3.80 -18.92
CA VAL A 238 -12.59 4.02 -18.07
C VAL A 238 -13.03 4.42 -16.67
N ARG A 239 -12.45 3.79 -15.67
CA ARG A 239 -12.71 4.12 -14.26
C ARG A 239 -11.90 5.36 -13.85
N VAL A 240 -12.58 6.38 -13.40
CA VAL A 240 -11.97 7.61 -12.90
C VAL A 240 -12.10 7.64 -11.39
N MET A 241 -10.98 7.80 -10.69
CA MET A 241 -10.92 7.97 -9.26
C MET A 241 -10.52 9.39 -8.91
N ILE A 242 -11.00 9.89 -7.79
CA ILE A 242 -10.60 11.19 -7.25
C ILE A 242 -10.05 11.03 -5.84
N ASP A 243 -9.03 11.83 -5.52
CA ASP A 243 -8.30 11.74 -4.26
C ASP A 243 -8.16 13.14 -3.66
N ALA A 244 -8.77 13.35 -2.50
CA ALA A 244 -8.81 14.63 -1.80
C ALA A 244 -7.69 14.79 -0.75
N ASN A 245 -6.92 13.75 -0.48
CA ASN A 245 -5.82 13.76 0.49
C ASN A 245 -6.20 14.45 1.81
N GLN A 246 -7.35 14.07 2.39
CA GLN A 246 -7.84 14.48 3.72
C GLN A 246 -8.20 15.97 3.85
N GLN A 247 -8.36 16.68 2.73
CA GLN A 247 -8.45 18.13 2.75
C GLN A 247 -9.79 18.66 3.27
N TRP A 248 -10.87 17.89 3.17
CA TRP A 248 -12.20 18.40 3.46
C TRP A 248 -12.65 18.14 4.91
N THR A 249 -13.35 19.11 5.49
CA THR A 249 -14.19 18.83 6.66
C THR A 249 -15.40 17.99 6.25
N LEU A 250 -16.07 17.31 7.20
CA LEU A 250 -17.22 16.48 6.87
C LEU A 250 -18.34 17.24 6.11
N PRO A 251 -18.77 18.45 6.52
CA PRO A 251 -19.76 19.20 5.74
C PRO A 251 -19.30 19.50 4.30
N GLN A 252 -18.05 19.97 4.13
CA GLN A 252 -17.48 20.22 2.81
C GLN A 252 -17.41 18.94 1.97
N ALA A 253 -17.00 17.82 2.57
CA ALA A 253 -16.94 16.53 1.86
C ALA A 253 -18.31 16.11 1.32
N ILE A 254 -19.38 16.25 2.11
CA ILE A 254 -20.75 15.93 1.67
C ILE A 254 -21.14 16.79 0.46
N ASP A 255 -20.96 18.12 0.56
CA ASP A 255 -21.36 19.05 -0.50
C ASP A 255 -20.54 18.83 -1.78
N ILE A 256 -19.21 18.71 -1.65
CA ILE A 256 -18.31 18.55 -2.79
C ILE A 256 -18.51 17.19 -3.47
N CYS A 257 -18.69 16.11 -2.70
CA CYS A 257 -18.97 14.80 -3.29
C CYS A 257 -20.25 14.80 -4.13
N GLN A 258 -21.29 15.58 -3.75
CA GLN A 258 -22.48 15.72 -4.57
C GLN A 258 -22.19 16.38 -5.93
N MET A 259 -21.25 17.34 -6.00
CA MET A 259 -20.85 17.97 -7.26
C MET A 259 -20.18 16.97 -8.22
N PHE A 260 -19.48 15.96 -7.69
CA PHE A 260 -18.84 14.94 -8.50
C PHE A 260 -19.76 13.79 -8.96
N ARG A 261 -21.04 13.82 -8.62
CA ARG A 261 -21.99 12.73 -8.92
C ARG A 261 -22.05 12.39 -10.41
N ASP A 262 -22.09 13.41 -11.27
CA ASP A 262 -22.15 13.21 -12.73
C ASP A 262 -20.83 12.72 -13.35
N ILE A 263 -19.72 12.92 -12.65
CA ILE A 263 -18.43 12.31 -13.02
C ILE A 263 -18.46 10.79 -12.82
N ASN A 264 -19.34 10.32 -11.96
CA ASN A 264 -19.45 8.90 -11.58
C ASN A 264 -18.10 8.31 -11.18
N PRO A 265 -17.45 8.84 -10.12
CA PRO A 265 -16.14 8.35 -9.71
C PRO A 265 -16.24 6.91 -9.23
N PHE A 266 -15.25 6.08 -9.60
CA PHE A 266 -15.17 4.70 -9.15
C PHE A 266 -14.95 4.61 -7.64
N TRP A 267 -14.16 5.54 -7.09
CA TRP A 267 -14.10 5.86 -5.67
C TRP A 267 -13.73 7.32 -5.42
N ILE A 268 -14.00 7.76 -4.19
CA ILE A 268 -13.51 9.00 -3.60
C ILE A 268 -12.52 8.59 -2.50
N GLU A 269 -11.25 9.00 -2.66
CA GLU A 269 -10.13 8.61 -1.81
C GLU A 269 -9.87 9.68 -0.77
N GLU A 270 -9.68 9.24 0.49
CA GLU A 270 -9.30 10.07 1.64
C GLU A 270 -10.00 11.45 1.70
N PRO A 271 -11.34 11.50 1.76
CA PRO A 271 -12.05 12.79 1.71
C PRO A 271 -11.78 13.69 2.93
N THR A 272 -11.59 13.10 4.11
CA THR A 272 -11.45 13.79 5.40
C THR A 272 -10.39 13.13 6.29
N HIS A 273 -10.21 13.63 7.51
CA HIS A 273 -9.14 13.22 8.43
C HIS A 273 -9.10 11.70 8.66
N PRO A 274 -7.94 11.03 8.54
CA PRO A 274 -7.84 9.56 8.57
C PRO A 274 -8.11 8.91 9.93
N ASP A 275 -8.15 9.67 11.02
CA ASP A 275 -8.52 9.15 12.35
C ASP A 275 -10.04 9.33 12.64
N ASP A 276 -10.80 10.02 11.76
CA ASP A 276 -12.24 10.28 11.97
C ASP A 276 -13.12 9.23 11.25
N VAL A 277 -13.16 8.03 11.84
CA VAL A 277 -14.00 6.91 11.35
C VAL A 277 -15.48 7.30 11.32
N ARG A 278 -15.94 8.11 12.28
CA ARG A 278 -17.33 8.54 12.36
C ARG A 278 -17.71 9.47 11.20
N ALA A 279 -16.85 10.42 10.87
CA ALA A 279 -17.07 11.29 9.72
C ALA A 279 -17.13 10.48 8.41
N HIS A 280 -16.22 9.53 8.22
CA HIS A 280 -16.25 8.63 7.06
C HIS A 280 -17.56 7.83 6.99
N LYS A 281 -18.09 7.36 8.13
CA LYS A 281 -19.38 6.65 8.15
C LYS A 281 -20.53 7.55 7.71
N ILE A 282 -20.63 8.75 8.27
CA ILE A 282 -21.67 9.71 7.90
C ILE A 282 -21.56 10.08 6.42
N LEU A 283 -20.33 10.33 5.94
CA LEU A 283 -20.11 10.66 4.55
C LEU A 283 -20.50 9.49 3.62
N ALA A 284 -20.05 8.27 3.92
CA ALA A 284 -20.38 7.10 3.10
C ALA A 284 -21.88 6.90 2.94
N ASP A 285 -22.65 7.09 4.01
CA ASP A 285 -24.11 7.00 3.96
C ASP A 285 -24.74 8.15 3.14
N SER A 286 -24.12 9.34 3.16
CA SER A 286 -24.65 10.54 2.50
C SER A 286 -24.43 10.57 0.99
N ILE A 287 -23.41 9.85 0.50
CA ILE A 287 -22.97 9.95 -0.91
C ILE A 287 -23.33 8.72 -1.75
N LEU A 288 -24.08 7.77 -1.20
CA LEU A 288 -24.48 6.57 -1.96
C LEU A 288 -25.01 6.93 -3.36
N PRO A 289 -24.70 6.19 -4.41
CA PRO A 289 -23.95 4.91 -4.43
C PRO A 289 -22.42 5.04 -4.56
N MET A 290 -21.87 6.25 -4.51
CA MET A 290 -20.41 6.45 -4.56
C MET A 290 -19.73 5.76 -3.37
N LYS A 291 -18.51 5.27 -3.57
CA LYS A 291 -17.76 4.51 -2.57
C LYS A 291 -16.53 5.29 -2.11
N LEU A 292 -16.19 5.14 -0.84
CA LEU A 292 -14.94 5.67 -0.29
C LEU A 292 -13.80 4.64 -0.42
N ALA A 293 -12.60 5.14 -0.70
CA ALA A 293 -11.34 4.41 -0.58
C ALA A 293 -10.46 5.11 0.45
N LEU A 294 -9.75 4.33 1.27
CA LEU A 294 -8.87 4.86 2.30
C LEU A 294 -7.85 3.82 2.73
N GLY A 295 -6.72 4.27 3.26
CA GLY A 295 -5.75 3.34 3.82
C GLY A 295 -4.32 3.84 3.87
N GLU A 296 -3.87 4.71 2.97
CA GLU A 296 -2.47 5.17 2.94
C GLU A 296 -2.04 5.88 4.23
N HIS A 297 -2.97 6.54 4.92
CA HIS A 297 -2.73 7.20 6.22
C HIS A 297 -3.32 6.44 7.42
N VAL A 298 -3.97 5.31 7.20
CA VAL A 298 -4.45 4.45 8.29
C VAL A 298 -3.26 3.69 8.88
N PRO A 299 -2.93 3.89 10.16
CA PRO A 299 -1.62 3.51 10.67
C PRO A 299 -1.46 2.02 10.97
N ASN A 300 -2.53 1.31 11.29
CA ASN A 300 -2.44 -0.06 11.80
C ASN A 300 -3.75 -0.85 11.65
N ARG A 301 -3.65 -2.17 11.81
CA ARG A 301 -4.76 -3.12 11.71
C ARG A 301 -5.97 -2.81 12.61
N VAL A 302 -5.76 -2.18 13.77
CA VAL A 302 -6.87 -1.85 14.69
C VAL A 302 -7.74 -0.75 14.12
N VAL A 303 -7.12 0.28 13.53
CA VAL A 303 -7.88 1.36 12.87
C VAL A 303 -8.55 0.86 11.60
N PHE A 304 -7.90 -0.02 10.82
CA PHE A 304 -8.57 -0.71 9.70
C PHE A 304 -9.79 -1.50 10.15
N LYS A 305 -9.69 -2.25 11.28
CA LYS A 305 -10.83 -2.94 11.87
C LYS A 305 -11.98 -1.97 12.16
N ASN A 306 -11.69 -0.81 12.76
CA ASN A 306 -12.72 0.18 13.07
C ASN A 306 -13.45 0.68 11.81
N TYR A 307 -12.73 0.93 10.71
CA TYR A 307 -13.32 1.30 9.42
C TYR A 307 -14.22 0.20 8.84
N LEU A 308 -13.78 -1.04 8.91
CA LEU A 308 -14.53 -2.20 8.42
C LEU A 308 -15.79 -2.44 9.25
N GLN A 309 -15.69 -2.38 10.58
CA GLN A 309 -16.85 -2.49 11.49
C GLN A 309 -17.86 -1.34 11.28
N ALA A 310 -17.39 -0.14 10.97
CA ALA A 310 -18.25 1.00 10.65
C ALA A 310 -18.94 0.86 9.28
N ASN A 311 -18.52 -0.10 8.43
CA ASN A 311 -19.04 -0.29 7.07
C ASN A 311 -19.04 1.01 6.25
N CYS A 312 -17.90 1.71 6.22
CA CYS A 312 -17.77 3.00 5.55
C CYS A 312 -16.71 3.02 4.45
N ALA A 313 -15.93 1.96 4.28
CA ALA A 313 -14.95 1.82 3.22
C ALA A 313 -15.46 0.88 2.12
N GLY A 314 -15.44 1.32 0.87
CA GLY A 314 -15.70 0.47 -0.30
C GLY A 314 -14.45 -0.23 -0.82
N PHE A 315 -13.28 0.36 -0.53
CA PHE A 315 -11.95 -0.16 -0.88
C PHE A 315 -10.96 0.16 0.24
N ILE A 316 -10.08 -0.77 0.54
CA ILE A 316 -8.99 -0.57 1.51
C ILE A 316 -7.66 -0.44 0.77
N GLN A 317 -6.94 0.66 1.05
CA GLN A 317 -5.69 1.03 0.40
C GLN A 317 -4.50 0.90 1.36
N VAL A 318 -4.43 -0.23 2.07
CA VAL A 318 -3.31 -0.51 2.98
C VAL A 318 -1.99 -0.51 2.21
N ASP A 319 -0.97 0.14 2.78
CA ASP A 319 0.36 0.29 2.18
C ASP A 319 1.43 -0.36 3.07
N ALA A 320 2.10 -1.40 2.56
CA ALA A 320 3.10 -2.17 3.30
C ALA A 320 4.37 -1.39 3.64
N VAL A 321 4.63 -0.24 3.01
CA VAL A 321 5.75 0.64 3.36
C VAL A 321 5.33 1.81 4.26
N ARG A 322 4.08 1.77 4.76
CA ARG A 322 3.54 2.76 5.72
C ARG A 322 2.97 2.13 6.99
N VAL A 323 2.36 0.94 6.90
CA VAL A 323 2.04 0.10 8.07
C VAL A 323 3.28 -0.70 8.50
N ALA A 324 3.18 -1.59 9.49
CA ALA A 324 4.33 -2.37 9.96
C ALA A 324 4.79 -3.49 8.98
N GLY A 325 4.76 -3.25 7.67
CA GLY A 325 5.30 -4.13 6.62
C GLY A 325 4.35 -5.23 6.16
N VAL A 326 4.94 -6.23 5.46
CA VAL A 326 4.22 -7.34 4.82
C VAL A 326 3.27 -8.05 5.76
N SER A 327 3.71 -8.42 6.97
CA SER A 327 2.88 -9.15 7.92
C SER A 327 1.64 -8.37 8.35
N GLU A 328 1.76 -7.06 8.59
CA GLU A 328 0.63 -6.18 8.91
C GLU A 328 -0.32 -6.06 7.72
N PHE A 329 0.23 -5.90 6.50
CA PHE A 329 -0.54 -5.89 5.26
C PHE A 329 -1.37 -7.17 5.10
N LEU A 330 -0.78 -8.34 5.33
CA LEU A 330 -1.46 -9.63 5.24
C LEU A 330 -2.56 -9.79 6.31
N ALA A 331 -2.33 -9.32 7.53
CA ALA A 331 -3.33 -9.31 8.59
C ALA A 331 -4.55 -8.45 8.22
N VAL A 332 -4.29 -7.24 7.68
CA VAL A 332 -5.35 -6.35 7.16
C VAL A 332 -6.07 -7.01 5.97
N SER A 333 -5.34 -7.66 5.05
CA SER A 333 -5.93 -8.34 3.89
C SER A 333 -6.88 -9.46 4.31
N LEU A 334 -6.50 -10.28 5.30
CA LEU A 334 -7.35 -11.33 5.85
C LEU A 334 -8.62 -10.76 6.51
N LEU A 335 -8.46 -9.65 7.24
CA LEU A 335 -9.58 -8.94 7.83
C LEU A 335 -10.53 -8.40 6.76
N CYS A 336 -10.00 -7.74 5.72
CA CYS A 336 -10.77 -7.25 4.58
C CYS A 336 -11.50 -8.38 3.86
N LYS A 337 -10.85 -9.54 3.71
CA LYS A 337 -11.49 -10.72 3.12
C LYS A 337 -12.70 -11.19 3.92
N LYS A 338 -12.60 -11.21 5.24
CA LYS A 338 -13.73 -11.54 6.13
C LYS A 338 -14.91 -10.58 5.94
N PHE A 339 -14.65 -9.29 5.80
CA PHE A 339 -15.67 -8.25 5.59
C PHE A 339 -16.14 -8.13 4.13
N GLY A 340 -15.54 -8.87 3.19
CA GLY A 340 -15.89 -8.81 1.77
C GLY A 340 -15.47 -7.49 1.09
N ILE A 341 -14.52 -6.75 1.66
CA ILE A 341 -14.03 -5.48 1.13
C ILE A 341 -12.75 -5.72 0.33
N PRO A 342 -12.65 -5.24 -0.93
CA PRO A 342 -11.44 -5.36 -1.73
C PRO A 342 -10.25 -4.59 -1.15
N VAL A 343 -9.05 -5.17 -1.30
CA VAL A 343 -7.79 -4.48 -1.05
C VAL A 343 -7.22 -3.98 -2.37
N VAL A 344 -7.00 -2.67 -2.45
CA VAL A 344 -6.40 -1.97 -3.60
C VAL A 344 -5.30 -1.06 -3.05
N PRO A 345 -4.07 -1.55 -2.87
CA PRO A 345 -3.07 -0.84 -2.07
C PRO A 345 -2.67 0.51 -2.67
N HIS A 346 -2.40 1.50 -1.80
CA HIS A 346 -1.52 2.61 -2.12
C HIS A 346 -0.09 2.08 -2.27
N VAL A 347 0.73 2.68 -3.13
CA VAL A 347 2.06 2.15 -3.48
C VAL A 347 3.17 3.16 -3.22
N GLY A 348 3.44 3.47 -1.96
CA GLY A 348 4.57 4.32 -1.59
C GLY A 348 5.93 3.80 -2.08
N ASP A 349 6.03 2.52 -2.39
CA ASP A 349 7.21 1.85 -2.98
C ASP A 349 7.22 1.83 -4.52
N MET A 350 6.38 2.58 -5.18
CA MET A 350 6.22 2.57 -6.64
C MET A 350 5.75 1.21 -7.19
N GLY A 351 5.05 0.44 -6.37
CA GLY A 351 4.46 -0.85 -6.72
C GLY A 351 5.40 -2.05 -6.66
N GLN A 352 6.65 -1.89 -6.21
CA GLN A 352 7.66 -2.96 -6.19
C GLN A 352 7.23 -4.13 -5.30
N LEU A 353 7.05 -3.87 -4.01
CA LEU A 353 6.58 -4.85 -3.03
C LEU A 353 5.11 -5.23 -3.26
N HIS A 354 4.29 -4.22 -3.55
CA HIS A 354 2.83 -4.37 -3.59
C HIS A 354 2.35 -5.28 -4.73
N GLN A 355 3.08 -5.38 -5.87
CA GLN A 355 2.74 -6.36 -6.92
C GLN A 355 2.83 -7.81 -6.42
N HIS A 356 3.79 -8.14 -5.55
CA HIS A 356 3.87 -9.47 -4.92
C HIS A 356 2.66 -9.73 -4.01
N LEU A 357 2.25 -8.70 -3.25
CA LEU A 357 1.19 -8.83 -2.26
C LEU A 357 -0.20 -8.95 -2.88
N VAL A 358 -0.50 -8.21 -3.96
CA VAL A 358 -1.80 -8.34 -4.64
C VAL A 358 -1.93 -9.68 -5.36
N LEU A 359 -0.84 -10.24 -5.90
CA LEU A 359 -0.82 -11.59 -6.46
C LEU A 359 -1.15 -12.63 -5.38
N PHE A 360 -0.50 -12.55 -4.22
CA PHE A 360 -0.79 -13.43 -3.10
C PHE A 360 -2.24 -13.27 -2.61
N ASN A 361 -2.72 -12.04 -2.43
CA ASN A 361 -4.09 -11.77 -2.00
C ASN A 361 -5.12 -12.42 -2.94
N HIS A 362 -4.93 -12.31 -4.26
CA HIS A 362 -5.83 -12.94 -5.21
C HIS A 362 -5.72 -14.47 -5.16
N ILE A 363 -4.50 -15.00 -5.29
CA ILE A 363 -4.27 -16.43 -5.48
C ILE A 363 -4.56 -17.22 -4.20
N ALA A 364 -4.06 -16.74 -3.05
CA ALA A 364 -4.17 -17.48 -1.77
C ALA A 364 -5.39 -17.12 -0.93
N MET A 365 -5.89 -15.89 -1.01
CA MET A 365 -7.02 -15.43 -0.20
C MET A 365 -8.31 -15.22 -1.02
N GLY A 366 -8.24 -15.28 -2.37
CA GLY A 366 -9.39 -15.09 -3.25
C GLY A 366 -9.95 -13.67 -3.23
N HIS A 367 -9.10 -12.65 -3.03
CA HIS A 367 -9.48 -11.27 -3.27
C HIS A 367 -9.79 -11.03 -4.77
N PRO A 368 -10.75 -10.17 -5.11
CA PRO A 368 -10.96 -9.82 -6.51
C PRO A 368 -9.74 -9.10 -7.08
N VAL A 369 -9.47 -9.31 -8.36
CA VAL A 369 -8.52 -8.49 -9.12
C VAL A 369 -9.20 -7.15 -9.42
N ILE A 370 -8.61 -6.05 -8.95
CA ILE A 370 -9.10 -4.69 -9.22
C ILE A 370 -8.03 -3.93 -9.99
N PHE A 371 -7.15 -3.22 -9.27
CA PHE A 371 -6.03 -2.46 -9.83
C PHE A 371 -4.87 -2.41 -8.84
N LEU A 372 -3.67 -2.18 -9.38
CA LEU A 372 -2.50 -1.74 -8.63
C LEU A 372 -2.12 -0.33 -9.09
N GLU A 373 -1.84 0.56 -8.15
CA GLU A 373 -1.44 1.93 -8.45
C GLU A 373 -0.13 2.00 -9.23
N HIS A 374 -0.08 2.81 -10.29
CA HIS A 374 1.12 3.00 -11.09
C HIS A 374 1.66 4.42 -10.95
N ILE A 375 2.90 4.54 -10.43
CA ILE A 375 3.68 5.77 -10.31
C ILE A 375 5.03 5.53 -10.98
N PRO A 376 5.29 6.05 -12.20
CA PRO A 376 6.51 5.70 -12.95
C PRO A 376 7.78 6.44 -12.51
N HIS A 377 7.67 7.50 -11.70
CA HIS A 377 8.70 8.53 -11.53
C HIS A 377 9.99 8.05 -10.89
N LEU A 378 9.95 7.09 -9.96
CA LEU A 378 11.15 6.55 -9.29
C LEU A 378 11.63 5.21 -9.87
N ARG A 379 10.95 4.69 -10.89
CA ARG A 379 11.24 3.38 -11.50
C ARG A 379 12.73 3.16 -11.78
N ARG A 380 13.43 4.17 -12.32
CA ARG A 380 14.85 4.10 -12.70
C ARG A 380 15.81 3.87 -11.53
N HIS A 381 15.38 4.14 -10.30
CA HIS A 381 16.21 4.01 -9.10
C HIS A 381 16.19 2.60 -8.51
N PHE A 382 15.27 1.75 -8.95
CA PHE A 382 15.23 0.34 -8.53
C PHE A 382 16.12 -0.53 -9.40
N VAL A 383 16.73 -1.56 -8.78
CA VAL A 383 17.55 -2.56 -9.49
C VAL A 383 16.67 -3.39 -10.42
N HIS A 384 15.54 -3.86 -9.90
CA HIS A 384 14.53 -4.62 -10.64
C HIS A 384 13.21 -3.82 -10.67
N PRO A 385 13.09 -2.82 -11.55
CA PRO A 385 11.90 -1.98 -11.59
C PRO A 385 10.67 -2.75 -12.09
N VAL A 386 9.50 -2.38 -11.59
CA VAL A 386 8.23 -2.91 -12.09
C VAL A 386 8.14 -2.75 -13.61
N GLN A 387 7.61 -3.76 -14.27
CA GLN A 387 7.34 -3.74 -15.71
C GLN A 387 5.83 -3.63 -15.91
N VAL A 388 5.41 -2.55 -16.58
CA VAL A 388 4.01 -2.26 -16.89
C VAL A 388 3.91 -1.97 -18.38
N GLU A 389 3.12 -2.77 -19.09
CA GLU A 389 2.81 -2.61 -20.50
C GLU A 389 1.30 -2.81 -20.70
N ASP A 390 0.70 -2.07 -21.60
CA ASP A 390 -0.75 -2.10 -21.86
C ASP A 390 -1.62 -2.01 -20.59
N GLY A 391 -1.17 -1.17 -19.62
CA GLY A 391 -1.85 -1.00 -18.34
C GLY A 391 -1.76 -2.19 -17.39
N VAL A 392 -0.86 -3.16 -17.62
CA VAL A 392 -0.74 -4.39 -16.85
C VAL A 392 0.66 -4.53 -16.25
N TYR A 393 0.73 -4.86 -14.96
CA TYR A 393 1.96 -5.23 -14.25
C TYR A 393 2.34 -6.67 -14.54
N TYR A 394 3.53 -6.90 -15.08
CA TYR A 394 4.06 -8.26 -15.23
C TYR A 394 4.49 -8.85 -13.90
N THR A 395 4.26 -10.15 -13.75
CA THR A 395 4.65 -10.90 -12.55
C THR A 395 6.17 -10.87 -12.36
N PRO A 396 6.68 -10.38 -11.19
CA PRO A 396 8.10 -10.30 -10.94
C PRO A 396 8.74 -11.68 -10.82
N GLN A 397 9.94 -11.85 -11.40
CA GLN A 397 10.63 -13.14 -11.44
C GLN A 397 11.88 -13.18 -10.55
N GLU A 398 12.45 -12.05 -10.23
CA GLU A 398 13.69 -11.97 -9.47
C GLU A 398 13.48 -12.30 -7.98
N PRO A 399 14.46 -12.96 -7.32
CA PRO A 399 14.38 -13.24 -5.89
C PRO A 399 14.23 -11.98 -5.04
N GLY A 400 13.43 -12.07 -4.00
CA GLY A 400 13.16 -10.95 -3.09
C GLY A 400 11.83 -10.23 -3.38
N ALA A 401 11.72 -9.04 -2.82
CA ALA A 401 10.53 -8.17 -2.87
C ALA A 401 10.67 -7.03 -3.90
N SER A 402 11.67 -7.07 -4.76
CA SER A 402 11.99 -6.05 -5.78
C SER A 402 12.30 -4.65 -5.19
N CYS A 403 12.66 -4.55 -3.91
CA CYS A 403 12.86 -3.28 -3.18
C CYS A 403 14.29 -2.73 -3.22
N ASP A 404 15.21 -3.38 -3.93
CA ASP A 404 16.60 -2.94 -4.02
C ASP A 404 16.73 -1.63 -4.80
N LEU A 405 17.36 -0.64 -4.16
CA LEU A 405 17.69 0.66 -4.77
C LEU A 405 19.15 0.68 -5.25
N LYS A 406 19.41 1.37 -6.37
CA LYS A 406 20.73 1.53 -6.97
C LYS A 406 21.65 2.43 -6.16
#